data_c4a830d730a056297efd10feceb2f99d
#
_entry.id   c4a830d730a056297efd10feceb2f99d
#
_cell.length_a   1.000
_cell.length_b   1.000
_cell.length_c   1.000
_cell.angle_alpha   90.00
_cell.angle_beta   90.00
_cell.angle_gamma   90.00
#
_symmetry.space_group_name_H-M   'P 1'
#
loop_
_entity.id
_entity.type
_entity.pdbx_description
1 polymer ?
#
loop_
_entity_poly.entity_id
_entity_poly.type
_entity_poly.pdbx_seq_one_letter_code
_entity_poly.pdbx_strand_id
1 'polypeptide(L)'
;MAVKHHDPIGRYVTIEVDGQQYKVFYLSNGKGTPLVCQHTAGCHNHQWRGLLEDEEITQNYQVIAYDLPRHGKSDPPHNTEWWKEEYKLTAEHYCNFIVELCNCLLYTSPSPRDVVP
;
A
#
# COMPACT_ATOMS: atom_id res chain seq x y z
N MET A 1 -18.28 1.92 -29.06
CA MET A 1 -17.15 2.59 -28.44
C MET A 1 -16.56 1.70 -27.35
N ALA A 2 -15.27 1.44 -27.41
CA ALA A 2 -14.64 0.57 -26.41
C ALA A 2 -14.55 1.26 -25.05
N VAL A 3 -14.79 0.51 -23.98
CA VAL A 3 -14.58 0.98 -22.63
C VAL A 3 -13.09 1.06 -22.36
N LYS A 4 -12.64 2.18 -21.86
CA LYS A 4 -11.23 2.38 -21.52
C LYS A 4 -11.07 2.60 -20.02
N HIS A 5 -10.27 1.74 -19.40
CA HIS A 5 -9.93 1.88 -17.99
C HIS A 5 -8.65 2.69 -17.86
N HIS A 6 -8.60 3.50 -16.84
CA HIS A 6 -7.44 4.33 -16.55
C HIS A 6 -6.78 3.90 -15.24
N ASP A 7 -5.46 3.80 -15.26
CA ASP A 7 -4.68 3.62 -14.06
C ASP A 7 -4.50 4.97 -13.34
N PRO A 8 -4.22 5.00 -12.06
CA PRO A 8 -3.92 3.85 -11.19
C PRO A 8 -5.14 3.06 -10.76
N ILE A 9 -4.91 1.81 -10.36
CA ILE A 9 -5.94 0.92 -9.84
C ILE A 9 -5.90 0.93 -8.33
N GLY A 10 -7.07 1.10 -7.70
CA GLY A 10 -7.21 1.03 -6.24
C GLY A 10 -7.69 -0.33 -5.79
N ARG A 11 -7.08 -0.85 -4.73
CA ARG A 11 -7.42 -2.15 -4.15
C ARG A 11 -7.25 -2.14 -2.65
N TYR A 12 -7.88 -3.13 -2.00
CA TYR A 12 -7.67 -3.42 -0.59
C TYR A 12 -6.91 -4.72 -0.42
N VAL A 13 -6.05 -4.76 0.59
CA VAL A 13 -5.37 -5.96 1.01
C VAL A 13 -5.47 -6.07 2.54
N THR A 14 -5.66 -7.28 3.05
CA THR A 14 -5.64 -7.53 4.50
C THR A 14 -4.28 -8.06 4.88
N ILE A 15 -3.64 -7.42 5.84
CA ILE A 15 -2.34 -7.82 6.38
C ILE A 15 -2.41 -7.98 7.89
N GLU A 16 -1.49 -8.76 8.45
CA GLU A 16 -1.35 -8.91 9.89
C GLU A 16 -0.02 -8.32 10.32
N VAL A 17 -0.08 -7.38 11.24
CA VAL A 17 1.11 -6.70 11.77
C VAL A 17 1.02 -6.73 13.29
N ASP A 18 2.06 -7.26 13.93
CA ASP A 18 2.13 -7.34 15.40
C ASP A 18 0.89 -8.02 16.02
N GLY A 19 0.37 -9.06 15.35
CA GLY A 19 -0.79 -9.80 15.82
C GLY A 19 -2.14 -9.12 15.56
N GLN A 20 -2.15 -7.99 14.87
CA GLN A 20 -3.37 -7.25 14.55
C GLN A 20 -3.61 -7.23 13.05
N GLN A 21 -4.86 -7.47 12.65
CA GLN A 21 -5.25 -7.41 11.23
C GLN A 21 -5.62 -5.99 10.82
N TYR A 22 -5.19 -5.63 9.62
CA TYR A 22 -5.49 -4.34 9.00
C TYR A 22 -5.96 -4.55 7.57
N LYS A 23 -7.00 -3.82 7.18
CA LYS A 23 -7.45 -3.73 5.80
C LYS A 23 -6.90 -2.44 5.20
N VAL A 24 -5.96 -2.57 4.29
CA VAL A 24 -5.17 -1.46 3.76
C VAL A 24 -5.58 -1.15 2.33
N PHE A 25 -5.86 0.11 2.07
CA PHE A 25 -6.11 0.58 0.71
C PHE A 25 -4.79 1.02 0.07
N TYR A 26 -4.60 0.69 -1.21
CA TYR A 26 -3.45 1.16 -1.97
C TYR A 26 -3.82 1.43 -3.41
N LEU A 27 -3.09 2.36 -4.02
CA LEU A 27 -3.12 2.61 -5.46
C LEU A 27 -1.85 2.05 -6.08
N SER A 28 -1.98 1.46 -7.26
CA SER A 28 -0.84 0.89 -7.97
C SER A 28 -0.89 1.24 -9.45
N ASN A 29 0.25 1.59 -10.00
CA ASN A 29 0.41 1.81 -11.43
C ASN A 29 1.85 1.54 -11.86
N GLY A 30 2.00 1.06 -13.08
CA GLY A 30 3.31 0.88 -13.68
C GLY A 30 3.82 -0.54 -13.64
N LYS A 31 4.99 -0.72 -14.24
CA LYS A 31 5.67 -2.00 -14.35
C LYS A 31 7.14 -1.83 -14.05
N GLY A 32 7.75 -2.86 -13.50
CA GLY A 32 9.17 -2.87 -13.22
C GLY A 32 9.46 -2.97 -11.75
N THR A 33 10.54 -2.34 -11.31
CA THR A 33 10.95 -2.38 -9.91
C THR A 33 9.88 -1.77 -9.02
N PRO A 34 9.44 -2.47 -7.96
CA PRO A 34 8.46 -1.90 -7.03
C PRO A 34 8.99 -0.67 -6.31
N LEU A 35 8.17 0.37 -6.27
CA LEU A 35 8.44 1.60 -5.54
C LEU A 35 7.29 1.84 -4.57
N VAL A 36 7.52 1.48 -3.31
CA VAL A 36 6.50 1.57 -2.26
C VAL A 36 6.60 2.94 -1.59
N CYS A 37 5.49 3.68 -1.62
CA CYS A 37 5.44 5.05 -1.16
C CYS A 37 4.53 5.18 0.07
N GLN A 38 5.07 5.73 1.15
CA GLN A 38 4.35 5.99 2.38
C GLN A 38 4.10 7.49 2.55
N HIS A 39 2.86 7.86 2.81
CA HIS A 39 2.49 9.26 3.06
C HIS A 39 2.94 9.73 4.45
N THR A 40 3.02 11.05 4.63
CA THR A 40 3.30 11.65 5.93
C THR A 40 2.05 11.64 6.81
N ALA A 41 2.23 11.83 8.12
CA ALA A 41 1.12 11.88 9.06
C ALA A 41 0.11 12.95 8.66
N GLY A 42 -1.17 12.63 8.75
CA GLY A 42 -2.26 13.54 8.36
C GLY A 42 -2.55 13.60 6.87
N CYS A 43 -1.81 12.83 6.05
CA CYS A 43 -2.02 12.73 4.61
C CYS A 43 -2.57 11.34 4.24
N HIS A 44 -2.55 11.04 2.96
CA HIS A 44 -2.93 9.74 2.41
C HIS A 44 -2.26 9.55 1.04
N ASN A 45 -2.67 8.52 0.28
CA ASN A 45 -2.01 8.17 -0.98
C ASN A 45 -1.94 9.30 -2.01
N HIS A 46 -2.80 10.30 -1.95
CA HIS A 46 -2.77 11.45 -2.87
C HIS A 46 -1.45 12.20 -2.86
N GLN A 47 -0.68 12.08 -1.79
CA GLN A 47 0.66 12.67 -1.71
C GLN A 47 1.55 12.20 -2.86
N TRP A 48 1.30 10.98 -3.36
CA TRP A 48 2.13 10.36 -4.40
C TRP A 48 1.48 10.33 -5.78
N ARG A 49 0.41 11.11 -5.94
CA ARG A 49 -0.33 11.16 -7.20
C ARG A 49 0.55 11.51 -8.40
N GLY A 50 1.47 12.43 -8.21
CA GLY A 50 2.40 12.83 -9.27
C GLY A 50 3.22 11.66 -9.80
N LEU A 51 3.71 10.79 -8.93
CA LEU A 51 4.46 9.60 -9.33
C LEU A 51 3.56 8.56 -9.99
N LEU A 52 2.36 8.35 -9.46
CA LEU A 52 1.41 7.38 -9.99
C LEU A 52 0.95 7.72 -11.40
N GLU A 53 0.93 8.99 -11.77
CA GLU A 53 0.47 9.46 -13.07
C GLU A 53 1.59 9.78 -14.03
N ASP A 54 2.85 9.70 -13.60
CA ASP A 54 4.01 10.01 -14.43
C ASP A 54 4.35 8.82 -15.34
N GLU A 55 4.19 8.99 -16.64
CA GLU A 55 4.42 7.93 -17.62
C GLU A 55 5.87 7.43 -17.63
N GLU A 56 6.82 8.31 -17.43
CA GLU A 56 8.23 7.96 -17.42
C GLU A 56 8.57 7.09 -16.21
N ILE A 57 8.02 7.45 -15.05
CA ILE A 57 8.21 6.66 -13.82
C ILE A 57 7.51 5.30 -13.95
N THR A 58 6.27 5.28 -14.39
CA THR A 58 5.48 4.05 -14.44
C THR A 58 5.89 3.08 -15.55
N GLN A 59 6.70 3.51 -16.50
CA GLN A 59 7.30 2.60 -17.47
C GLN A 59 8.43 1.77 -16.86
N ASN A 60 9.07 2.27 -15.80
CA ASN A 60 10.25 1.63 -15.21
C ASN A 60 10.01 1.15 -13.78
N TYR A 61 8.97 1.64 -13.12
CA TYR A 61 8.66 1.31 -11.73
C TYR A 61 7.20 0.95 -11.58
N GLN A 62 6.94 -0.03 -10.72
CA GLN A 62 5.59 -0.30 -10.22
C GLN A 62 5.40 0.56 -8.98
N VAL A 63 4.70 1.67 -9.11
CA VAL A 63 4.44 2.58 -7.99
C VAL A 63 3.29 2.04 -7.16
N ILE A 64 3.50 1.91 -5.87
CA ILE A 64 2.49 1.44 -4.91
C ILE A 64 2.39 2.49 -3.82
N ALA A 65 1.26 3.18 -3.75
CA ALA A 65 1.00 4.20 -2.73
C ALA A 65 -0.13 3.71 -1.84
N TYR A 66 0.17 3.45 -0.58
CA TYR A 66 -0.79 2.90 0.38
C TYR A 66 -1.18 3.91 1.44
N ASP A 67 -2.33 3.68 2.06
CA ASP A 67 -2.82 4.46 3.18
C ASP A 67 -2.53 3.71 4.49
N LEU A 68 -1.90 4.39 5.44
CA LEU A 68 -1.71 3.85 6.78
C LEU A 68 -3.07 3.64 7.47
N PRO A 69 -3.14 2.76 8.50
CA PRO A 69 -4.38 2.60 9.26
C PRO A 69 -4.93 3.94 9.75
N ARG A 70 -6.24 4.10 9.70
CA ARG A 70 -6.97 5.34 10.06
C ARG A 70 -6.68 6.52 9.13
N HIS A 71 -6.01 6.30 8.01
CA HIS A 71 -5.72 7.35 7.01
C HIS A 71 -6.41 7.00 5.69
N GLY A 72 -6.84 8.02 4.98
CA GLY A 72 -7.44 7.85 3.67
C GLY A 72 -8.55 6.82 3.66
N LYS A 73 -8.42 5.81 2.81
CA LYS A 73 -9.41 4.73 2.64
C LYS A 73 -9.08 3.45 3.39
N SER A 74 -7.96 3.42 4.14
CA SER A 74 -7.62 2.27 4.96
C SER A 74 -8.47 2.24 6.22
N ASP A 75 -8.89 1.03 6.61
CA ASP A 75 -9.69 0.85 7.81
C ASP A 75 -8.83 1.00 9.06
N PRO A 76 -9.44 1.38 10.20
CA PRO A 76 -8.77 1.24 11.49
C PRO A 76 -8.57 -0.23 11.84
N PRO A 77 -7.76 -0.55 12.89
CA PRO A 77 -7.54 -1.92 13.30
C PRO A 77 -8.83 -2.68 13.54
N HIS A 78 -8.90 -3.93 13.07
CA HIS A 78 -10.09 -4.77 13.19
C HIS A 78 -10.29 -5.24 14.63
N ASN A 79 -11.56 -5.33 15.03
CA ASN A 79 -11.95 -5.90 16.33
C ASN A 79 -11.30 -5.22 17.54
N THR A 80 -11.01 -3.94 17.43
CA THR A 80 -10.43 -3.16 18.50
C THR A 80 -11.29 -1.94 18.80
N GLU A 81 -11.18 -1.44 20.02
CA GLU A 81 -11.78 -0.17 20.40
C GLU A 81 -10.75 0.95 20.17
N TRP A 82 -10.29 1.06 18.92
CA TRP A 82 -9.21 1.97 18.53
C TRP A 82 -9.47 3.43 18.92
N TRP A 83 -10.72 3.82 19.01
CA TRP A 83 -11.10 5.20 19.39
C TRP A 83 -10.85 5.51 20.88
N LYS A 84 -10.59 4.48 21.68
CA LYS A 84 -10.27 4.62 23.10
C LYS A 84 -8.77 4.67 23.36
N GLU A 85 -7.96 4.40 22.35
CA GLU A 85 -6.51 4.32 22.47
C GLU A 85 -5.85 5.45 21.71
N GLU A 86 -4.71 5.91 22.22
CA GLU A 86 -3.89 6.86 21.52
C GLU A 86 -3.26 6.19 20.30
N TYR A 87 -3.34 6.86 19.14
CA TYR A 87 -2.73 6.35 17.91
C TYR A 87 -1.24 6.68 17.92
N LYS A 88 -0.42 5.67 18.22
CA LYS A 88 1.03 5.82 18.25
C LYS A 88 1.66 5.16 17.04
N LEU A 89 2.37 5.95 16.25
CA LEU A 89 3.15 5.47 15.12
C LEU A 89 4.62 5.45 15.51
N THR A 90 5.09 4.31 16.01
CA THR A 90 6.51 4.13 16.32
C THR A 90 7.28 3.72 15.07
N ALA A 91 8.59 3.95 15.06
CA ALA A 91 9.44 3.50 13.96
C ALA A 91 9.35 1.99 13.76
N GLU A 92 9.30 1.22 14.84
CA GLU A 92 9.15 -0.23 14.79
C GLU A 92 7.84 -0.63 14.11
N HIS A 93 6.74 0.01 14.45
CA HIS A 93 5.43 -0.25 13.84
C HIS A 93 5.46 0.03 12.34
N TYR A 94 6.03 1.17 11.93
CA TYR A 94 6.18 1.50 10.52
C TYR A 94 6.97 0.45 9.76
N CYS A 95 8.09 0.03 10.31
CA CYS A 95 8.94 -0.97 9.67
C CYS A 95 8.21 -2.29 9.52
N ASN A 96 7.55 -2.77 10.59
CA ASN A 96 6.80 -4.02 10.55
C ASN A 96 5.63 -3.94 9.57
N PHE A 97 4.96 -2.80 9.53
CA PHE A 97 3.83 -2.58 8.61
C PHE A 97 4.30 -2.65 7.16
N ILE A 98 5.37 -1.94 6.82
CA ILE A 98 5.90 -1.93 5.46
C ILE A 98 6.38 -3.32 5.04
N VAL A 99 7.07 -4.03 5.92
CA VAL A 99 7.56 -5.38 5.62
C VAL A 99 6.40 -6.33 5.32
N GLU A 100 5.36 -6.34 6.17
CA GLU A 100 4.21 -7.21 5.96
C GLU A 100 3.42 -6.81 4.72
N LEU A 101 3.27 -5.52 4.45
CA LEU A 101 2.61 -5.03 3.25
C LEU A 101 3.36 -5.49 2.00
N CYS A 102 4.68 -5.34 1.99
CA CYS A 102 5.51 -5.77 0.87
C CYS A 102 5.42 -7.28 0.66
N ASN A 103 5.44 -8.06 1.74
CA ASN A 103 5.30 -9.51 1.65
C ASN A 103 3.96 -9.88 0.98
N CYS A 104 2.88 -9.22 1.36
CA CYS A 104 1.58 -9.50 0.76
C CYS A 104 1.49 -9.05 -0.69
N LEU A 105 1.99 -7.87 -1.02
CA LEU A 105 1.82 -7.30 -2.36
C LEU A 105 2.84 -7.82 -3.38
N LEU A 106 4.05 -8.14 -2.95
CA LEU A 106 5.14 -8.48 -3.86
C LEU A 106 5.39 -9.98 -3.97
N TYR A 107 4.94 -10.77 -3.01
CA TYR A 107 5.18 -12.21 -2.98
C TYR A 107 3.93 -13.07 -3.14
N THR A 108 2.74 -12.49 -3.17
CA THR A 108 1.50 -13.23 -3.41
C THR A 108 1.20 -13.39 -4.88
N SER A 109 1.67 -12.47 -5.71
CA SER A 109 1.54 -12.58 -7.17
C SER A 109 2.74 -13.31 -7.73
N PRO A 110 2.55 -14.18 -8.73
CA PRO A 110 3.69 -14.83 -9.38
C PRO A 110 4.67 -13.80 -9.92
N SER A 111 5.91 -13.91 -9.52
CA SER A 111 6.99 -13.09 -10.05
C SER A 111 8.13 -14.00 -10.45
N PRO A 112 9.07 -13.53 -11.28
CA PRO A 112 10.23 -14.35 -11.63
C PRO A 112 10.99 -14.86 -10.42
N ARG A 113 11.00 -14.13 -9.31
CA ARG A 113 11.67 -14.55 -8.09
C ARG A 113 10.95 -15.68 -7.37
N ASP A 114 9.62 -15.73 -7.48
CA ASP A 114 8.82 -16.77 -6.84
C ASP A 114 8.86 -18.07 -7.61
N VAL A 115 9.22 -18.01 -8.90
CA VAL A 115 9.26 -19.17 -9.79
C VAL A 115 10.66 -19.76 -9.87
N VAL A 116 11.67 -18.99 -9.59
CA VAL A 116 13.07 -19.42 -9.61
C VAL A 116 13.39 -20.13 -8.30
N PRO A 117 13.84 -21.38 -8.35
CA PRO A 117 14.21 -22.12 -7.14
C PRO A 117 15.35 -21.47 -6.38
#